data_1fe863b6e958608259c4c73b1c43191c
#
_entry.id   1fe863b6e958608259c4c73b1c43191c
#
_cell.length_a   1.000
_cell.length_b   1.000
_cell.length_c   1.000
_cell.angle_alpha   90.00
_cell.angle_beta   90.00
_cell.angle_gamma   90.00
#
_symmetry.space_group_name_H-M   'P 1'
#
loop_
_entity.id
_entity.type
_entity.pdbx_description
1 polymer ?
#
loop_
_entity_poly.entity_id
_entity_poly.type
_entity_poly.pdbx_seq_one_letter_code
_entity_poly.pdbx_strand_id
1 'polypeptide(L)'
;QPLPVTLTVTNAGFFTAPQVRAVVRCRDLLTGEQWEKTLRLAVPGRGEGCADTTFALPHCGKLELTVQTLAVFDLLGLWAARQSVSLTASALVLPELWPDADSAEYSMTRPGDDPSEPFGLREYQAGDRLRSIHWKLSEKTDALMVRQLGLPVDDTLLLVLDNSADTPPSPAEREALGEAVVSVSAALCRQDMAHRIAWLDRPGGELAFRAVSSMEELTEALPDILSAETEAEAEDVTARLLSCRAVDAARMLVLTLRPAGEPSAAMVFCTVTPSALRGKEGLTVAL
;
A
#
# COMPACT_ATOMS: atom_id res chain seq x y z
N GLN A 1 -0.64 12.44 -14.77
CA GLN A 1 0.58 12.25 -15.59
C GLN A 1 0.22 11.65 -16.95
N PRO A 2 0.90 11.97 -18.07
CA PRO A 2 0.68 11.33 -19.37
C PRO A 2 1.40 9.97 -19.43
N LEU A 3 0.65 8.89 -19.72
CA LEU A 3 1.21 7.56 -19.96
C LEU A 3 1.21 7.30 -21.48
N PRO A 4 2.37 7.29 -22.14
CA PRO A 4 2.47 6.90 -23.54
C PRO A 4 2.34 5.37 -23.65
N VAL A 5 1.56 4.91 -24.63
CA VAL A 5 1.33 3.49 -24.91
C VAL A 5 1.47 3.26 -26.41
N THR A 6 2.35 2.34 -26.78
CA THR A 6 2.56 1.89 -28.16
C THR A 6 1.98 0.48 -28.32
N LEU A 7 1.07 0.31 -29.26
CA LEU A 7 0.56 -1.00 -29.64
C LEU A 7 1.22 -1.44 -30.94
N THR A 8 1.93 -2.56 -30.91
CA THR A 8 2.53 -3.19 -32.10
C THR A 8 1.69 -4.42 -32.50
N VAL A 9 1.33 -4.50 -33.74
CA VAL A 9 0.58 -5.63 -34.33
C VAL A 9 1.39 -6.23 -35.47
N THR A 10 1.63 -7.55 -35.41
CA THR A 10 2.35 -8.30 -36.43
C THR A 10 1.34 -9.04 -37.33
N ASN A 11 1.52 -8.96 -38.63
CA ASN A 11 0.72 -9.66 -39.62
C ASN A 11 1.55 -10.78 -40.26
N ALA A 12 1.23 -12.01 -39.95
CA ALA A 12 1.87 -13.19 -40.55
C ALA A 12 1.37 -13.53 -41.97
N GLY A 13 0.26 -12.92 -42.39
CA GLY A 13 -0.35 -13.13 -43.69
C GLY A 13 0.41 -12.40 -44.83
N PHE A 14 0.17 -12.83 -46.05
CA PHE A 14 0.83 -12.23 -47.23
C PHE A 14 0.23 -10.85 -47.60
N PHE A 15 -1.04 -10.63 -47.29
CA PHE A 15 -1.73 -9.42 -47.72
C PHE A 15 -1.68 -8.36 -46.60
N THR A 16 -1.58 -7.12 -47.01
CA THR A 16 -1.66 -5.98 -46.12
C THR A 16 -3.06 -5.93 -45.49
N ALA A 17 -3.12 -5.75 -44.17
CA ALA A 17 -4.35 -5.38 -43.44
C ALA A 17 -4.45 -3.83 -43.47
N PRO A 18 -5.29 -3.27 -44.35
CA PRO A 18 -5.28 -1.82 -44.58
C PRO A 18 -5.81 -1.02 -43.40
N GLN A 19 -6.67 -1.63 -42.63
CA GLN A 19 -7.20 -1.03 -41.40
C GLN A 19 -7.40 -2.09 -40.34
N VAL A 20 -6.62 -1.99 -39.29
CA VAL A 20 -6.79 -2.74 -38.04
C VAL A 20 -7.27 -1.78 -36.97
N ARG A 21 -8.27 -2.19 -36.23
CA ARG A 21 -8.82 -1.45 -35.08
C ARG A 21 -8.61 -2.26 -33.83
N ALA A 22 -7.99 -1.66 -32.85
CA ALA A 22 -7.81 -2.21 -31.50
C ALA A 22 -8.42 -1.30 -30.46
N VAL A 23 -9.08 -1.88 -29.47
CA VAL A 23 -9.60 -1.15 -28.32
C VAL A 23 -8.67 -1.45 -27.15
N VAL A 24 -7.98 -0.41 -26.69
CA VAL A 24 -7.09 -0.46 -25.52
C VAL A 24 -7.87 0.07 -24.32
N ARG A 25 -8.07 -0.77 -23.32
CA ARG A 25 -8.65 -0.40 -22.03
C ARG A 25 -7.54 -0.22 -21.02
N CYS A 26 -7.61 0.84 -20.27
CA CYS A 26 -6.73 1.13 -19.15
C CYS A 26 -7.60 1.19 -17.89
N ARG A 27 -7.29 0.38 -16.88
CA ARG A 27 -7.95 0.39 -15.57
C ARG A 27 -6.93 0.73 -14.52
N ASP A 28 -7.25 1.68 -13.67
CA ASP A 28 -6.51 1.95 -12.44
C ASP A 28 -7.06 1.03 -11.33
N LEU A 29 -6.19 0.22 -10.74
CA LEU A 29 -6.59 -0.75 -9.72
C LEU A 29 -6.83 -0.09 -8.37
N LEU A 30 -6.15 1.02 -8.07
CA LEU A 30 -6.31 1.75 -6.81
C LEU A 30 -7.63 2.53 -6.78
N THR A 31 -7.88 3.32 -7.83
CA THR A 31 -9.06 4.20 -7.89
C THR A 31 -10.29 3.54 -8.49
N GLY A 32 -10.11 2.45 -9.24
CA GLY A 32 -11.16 1.75 -9.98
C GLY A 32 -11.59 2.46 -11.26
N GLU A 33 -10.96 3.58 -11.63
CA GLU A 33 -11.27 4.32 -12.84
C GLU A 33 -10.86 3.56 -14.09
N GLN A 34 -11.60 3.77 -15.19
CA GLN A 34 -11.35 3.10 -16.45
C GLN A 34 -11.40 4.08 -17.61
N TRP A 35 -10.48 3.90 -18.53
CA TRP A 35 -10.42 4.66 -19.79
C TRP A 35 -10.32 3.71 -20.96
N GLU A 36 -10.90 4.09 -22.09
CA GLU A 36 -10.87 3.29 -23.31
C GLU A 36 -10.44 4.16 -24.49
N LYS A 37 -9.52 3.65 -25.31
CA LYS A 37 -9.10 4.29 -26.55
C LYS A 37 -9.09 3.31 -27.69
N THR A 38 -9.62 3.74 -28.81
CA THR A 38 -9.60 2.98 -30.07
C THR A 38 -8.42 3.42 -30.92
N LEU A 39 -7.50 2.50 -31.16
CA LEU A 39 -6.36 2.68 -32.07
C LEU A 39 -6.71 2.16 -33.46
N ARG A 40 -6.19 2.84 -34.47
CA ARG A 40 -6.32 2.44 -35.87
C ARG A 40 -4.94 2.46 -36.50
N LEU A 41 -4.56 1.35 -37.15
CA LEU A 41 -3.28 1.20 -37.81
C LEU A 41 -3.44 0.37 -39.07
N ALA A 42 -2.53 0.54 -40.02
CA ALA A 42 -2.35 -0.37 -41.13
C ALA A 42 -1.16 -1.30 -40.86
N VAL A 43 -1.30 -2.57 -41.22
CA VAL A 43 -0.27 -3.57 -40.99
C VAL A 43 0.10 -4.22 -42.33
N PRO A 44 1.31 -4.04 -42.81
CA PRO A 44 1.74 -4.65 -44.10
C PRO A 44 1.73 -6.17 -44.00
N GLY A 45 1.58 -6.84 -45.13
CA GLY A 45 1.72 -8.29 -45.19
C GLY A 45 3.13 -8.72 -44.79
N ARG A 46 3.23 -9.76 -43.95
CA ARG A 46 4.49 -10.24 -43.34
C ARG A 46 5.31 -9.16 -42.66
N GLY A 47 4.62 -8.20 -42.03
CA GLY A 47 5.25 -7.05 -41.40
C GLY A 47 4.54 -6.64 -40.11
N GLU A 48 4.96 -5.52 -39.58
CA GLU A 48 4.47 -4.94 -38.35
C GLU A 48 3.89 -3.55 -38.59
N GLY A 49 2.86 -3.22 -37.81
CA GLY A 49 2.30 -1.89 -37.72
C GLY A 49 2.24 -1.43 -36.28
N CYS A 50 2.52 -0.16 -36.04
CA CYS A 50 2.50 0.45 -34.72
C CYS A 50 1.46 1.56 -34.65
N ALA A 51 0.85 1.74 -33.49
CA ALA A 51 0.02 2.88 -33.17
C ALA A 51 0.27 3.37 -31.75
N ASP A 52 0.47 4.67 -31.64
CA ASP A 52 0.74 5.33 -30.37
C ASP A 52 -0.50 6.00 -29.82
N THR A 53 -0.63 6.00 -28.52
CA THR A 53 -1.63 6.77 -27.77
C THR A 53 -1.08 7.22 -26.43
N THR A 54 -1.76 8.17 -25.81
CA THR A 54 -1.38 8.65 -24.48
C THR A 54 -2.61 8.71 -23.61
N PHE A 55 -2.58 8.08 -22.46
CA PHE A 55 -3.60 8.23 -21.43
C PHE A 55 -3.20 9.36 -20.50
N ALA A 56 -4.15 10.30 -20.24
CA ALA A 56 -3.97 11.31 -19.21
C ALA A 56 -4.51 10.73 -17.90
N LEU A 57 -3.61 10.48 -16.96
CA LEU A 57 -3.93 9.84 -15.70
C LEU A 57 -3.93 10.90 -14.60
N PRO A 58 -5.08 11.16 -13.98
CA PRO A 58 -5.17 12.15 -12.90
C PRO A 58 -4.57 11.66 -11.60
N HIS A 59 -4.58 10.34 -11.35
CA HIS A 59 -4.25 9.72 -10.07
C HIS A 59 -3.01 8.83 -10.15
N CYS A 60 -2.37 8.57 -8.99
CA CYS A 60 -1.37 7.52 -8.85
C CYS A 60 -2.06 6.15 -8.72
N GLY A 61 -1.34 5.08 -9.03
CA GLY A 61 -1.87 3.73 -8.89
C GLY A 61 -1.21 2.72 -9.82
N LYS A 62 -1.57 1.45 -9.65
CA LYS A 62 -1.20 0.39 -10.56
C LYS A 62 -2.24 0.29 -11.67
N LEU A 63 -1.78 0.43 -12.89
CA LEU A 63 -2.59 0.41 -14.09
C LEU A 63 -2.52 -0.95 -14.77
N GLU A 64 -3.67 -1.42 -15.21
CA GLU A 64 -3.79 -2.59 -16.07
C GLU A 64 -4.28 -2.17 -17.46
N LEU A 65 -3.46 -2.41 -18.48
CA LEU A 65 -3.81 -2.16 -19.87
C LEU A 65 -4.19 -3.49 -20.52
N THR A 66 -5.37 -3.54 -21.15
CA THR A 66 -5.87 -4.75 -21.81
C THR A 66 -6.31 -4.48 -23.23
N VAL A 67 -6.01 -5.43 -24.13
CA VAL A 67 -6.57 -5.49 -25.48
C VAL A 67 -7.23 -6.85 -25.64
N GLN A 68 -8.53 -6.87 -25.87
CA GLN A 68 -9.32 -8.11 -25.95
C GLN A 68 -9.74 -8.48 -27.37
N THR A 69 -9.80 -7.51 -28.24
CA THR A 69 -10.29 -7.73 -29.61
C THR A 69 -9.53 -6.87 -30.61
N LEU A 70 -9.11 -7.49 -31.69
CA LEU A 70 -8.66 -6.84 -32.91
C LEU A 70 -9.71 -7.03 -33.99
N ALA A 71 -10.09 -5.95 -34.67
CA ALA A 71 -10.95 -5.97 -35.83
C ALA A 71 -10.15 -5.56 -37.08
N VAL A 72 -10.06 -6.47 -38.03
CA VAL A 72 -9.37 -6.24 -39.31
C VAL A 72 -10.42 -5.96 -40.36
N PHE A 73 -10.35 -4.81 -41.01
CA PHE A 73 -11.27 -4.37 -42.04
C PHE A 73 -10.66 -4.57 -43.42
N ASP A 74 -11.52 -4.79 -44.39
CA ASP A 74 -11.15 -4.77 -45.79
C ASP A 74 -10.83 -3.34 -46.29
N LEU A 75 -10.38 -3.22 -47.53
CA LEU A 75 -9.97 -1.94 -48.13
C LEU A 75 -11.10 -0.91 -48.14
N LEU A 76 -12.35 -1.35 -48.33
CA LEU A 76 -13.54 -0.50 -48.40
C LEU A 76 -14.19 -0.29 -47.01
N GLY A 77 -13.74 -1.01 -45.98
CA GLY A 77 -14.33 -0.95 -44.63
C GLY A 77 -15.72 -1.57 -44.52
N LEU A 78 -16.12 -2.37 -45.52
CA LEU A 78 -17.45 -2.98 -45.59
C LEU A 78 -17.51 -4.30 -44.78
N TRP A 79 -16.42 -4.99 -44.67
CA TRP A 79 -16.28 -6.24 -43.92
C TRP A 79 -15.25 -6.13 -42.84
N ALA A 80 -15.51 -6.76 -41.69
CA ALA A 80 -14.58 -6.83 -40.60
C ALA A 80 -14.47 -8.25 -40.05
N ALA A 81 -13.28 -8.79 -40.05
CA ALA A 81 -12.94 -10.00 -39.28
C ALA A 81 -12.52 -9.58 -37.88
N ARG A 82 -13.13 -10.20 -36.85
CA ARG A 82 -12.78 -9.97 -35.44
C ARG A 82 -11.99 -11.13 -34.92
N GLN A 83 -10.88 -10.85 -34.27
CA GLN A 83 -10.04 -11.82 -33.62
C GLN A 83 -9.99 -11.50 -32.12
N SER A 84 -10.30 -12.48 -31.29
CA SER A 84 -10.07 -12.38 -29.85
C SER A 84 -8.59 -12.49 -29.58
N VAL A 85 -8.07 -11.57 -28.80
CA VAL A 85 -6.70 -11.55 -28.32
C VAL A 85 -6.75 -11.34 -26.81
N SER A 86 -5.74 -11.80 -26.10
CA SER A 86 -5.58 -11.55 -24.67
C SER A 86 -4.20 -10.96 -24.45
N LEU A 87 -4.13 -9.64 -24.52
CA LEU A 87 -2.89 -8.91 -24.22
C LEU A 87 -3.13 -8.08 -22.98
N THR A 88 -2.28 -8.27 -21.99
CA THR A 88 -2.30 -7.51 -20.74
C THR A 88 -0.90 -6.95 -20.50
N ALA A 89 -0.84 -5.68 -20.14
CA ALA A 89 0.36 -5.01 -19.69
C ALA A 89 0.05 -4.20 -18.43
N SER A 90 1.03 -4.00 -17.58
CA SER A 90 0.87 -3.19 -16.37
C SER A 90 1.85 -2.03 -16.37
N ALA A 91 1.43 -0.92 -15.79
CA ALA A 91 2.27 0.25 -15.53
C ALA A 91 1.99 0.74 -14.12
N LEU A 92 2.97 1.42 -13.52
CA LEU A 92 2.86 2.00 -12.20
C LEU A 92 3.02 3.51 -12.30
N VAL A 93 2.04 4.26 -11.80
CA VAL A 93 2.12 5.71 -11.61
C VAL A 93 2.46 5.96 -10.16
N LEU A 94 3.66 6.50 -9.92
CA LEU A 94 4.15 6.72 -8.57
C LEU A 94 3.40 7.85 -7.88
N PRO A 95 3.13 7.73 -6.57
CA PRO A 95 2.53 8.79 -5.78
C PRO A 95 3.52 9.95 -5.56
N GLU A 96 2.98 11.13 -5.28
CA GLU A 96 3.77 12.24 -4.78
C GLU A 96 4.01 12.04 -3.27
N LEU A 97 5.28 12.04 -2.87
CA LEU A 97 5.64 11.91 -1.45
C LEU A 97 5.41 13.23 -0.71
N TRP A 98 4.89 13.14 0.49
CA TRP A 98 4.68 14.32 1.34
C TRP A 98 5.99 14.80 1.94
N PRO A 99 6.36 16.05 1.75
CA PRO A 99 7.57 16.58 2.35
C PRO A 99 7.51 16.62 3.88
N ASP A 100 6.31 16.77 4.44
CA ASP A 100 6.10 16.89 5.89
C ASP A 100 6.05 15.54 6.62
N ALA A 101 5.99 14.42 5.89
CA ALA A 101 6.08 13.10 6.50
C ALA A 101 7.43 12.89 7.22
N ASP A 102 8.48 13.59 6.81
CA ASP A 102 9.80 13.53 7.45
C ASP A 102 9.87 14.28 8.78
N SER A 103 8.99 15.26 9.02
CA SER A 103 8.95 16.02 10.26
C SER A 103 8.13 15.33 11.37
N ALA A 104 7.39 14.28 11.04
CA ALA A 104 6.71 13.46 12.02
C ALA A 104 7.73 12.63 12.78
N GLU A 105 7.94 12.92 14.05
CA GLU A 105 8.73 12.07 14.95
C GLU A 105 7.92 10.80 15.23
N TYR A 106 8.21 9.75 14.46
CA TYR A 106 7.72 8.39 14.75
C TYR A 106 8.54 7.82 15.91
N SER A 107 8.47 8.47 17.09
CA SER A 107 9.24 8.04 18.25
C SER A 107 8.76 6.67 18.71
N MET A 108 9.60 5.66 18.49
CA MET A 108 9.41 4.31 19.02
C MET A 108 9.83 4.20 20.49
N THR A 109 10.45 5.25 21.03
CA THR A 109 10.91 5.27 22.41
C THR A 109 9.75 5.51 23.36
N ARG A 110 9.34 4.46 24.06
CA ARG A 110 8.71 4.67 25.36
C ARG A 110 9.76 5.35 26.26
N PRO A 111 9.40 6.40 27.01
CA PRO A 111 10.27 6.88 28.07
C PRO A 111 10.60 5.69 29.00
N GLY A 112 11.83 5.17 28.94
CA GLY A 112 12.26 4.04 29.76
C GLY A 112 12.56 2.71 29.04
N ASP A 113 12.55 2.64 27.70
CA ASP A 113 12.87 1.42 26.93
C ASP A 113 14.38 1.30 26.65
N ASP A 114 15.19 1.31 27.71
CA ASP A 114 16.51 0.71 27.63
C ASP A 114 16.37 -0.79 27.95
N PRO A 115 16.74 -1.73 27.04
CA PRO A 115 16.73 -3.17 27.33
C PRO A 115 17.59 -3.54 28.54
N SER A 116 18.46 -2.64 28.99
CA SER A 116 19.26 -2.76 30.19
C SER A 116 18.54 -2.24 31.44
N GLU A 117 17.44 -1.48 31.31
CA GLU A 117 16.67 -1.01 32.45
C GLU A 117 15.54 -2.00 32.81
N PRO A 118 15.36 -2.31 34.10
CA PRO A 118 14.28 -3.19 34.53
C PRO A 118 12.93 -2.51 34.31
N PHE A 119 12.07 -3.13 33.50
CA PHE A 119 10.72 -2.65 33.16
C PHE A 119 9.80 -2.50 34.37
N GLY A 120 10.09 -3.23 35.47
CA GLY A 120 9.34 -3.18 36.70
C GLY A 120 10.07 -3.90 37.82
N LEU A 121 9.58 -3.69 39.03
CA LEU A 121 10.01 -4.36 40.24
C LEU A 121 8.80 -5.08 40.84
N ARG A 122 8.95 -6.37 41.12
CA ARG A 122 7.94 -7.15 41.83
C ARG A 122 8.58 -7.95 42.94
N GLU A 123 7.77 -8.41 43.85
CA GLU A 123 8.25 -9.33 44.88
C GLU A 123 8.69 -10.68 44.28
N TYR A 124 9.72 -11.25 44.86
CA TYR A 124 10.29 -12.55 44.48
C TYR A 124 9.26 -13.67 44.64
N GLN A 125 9.15 -14.51 43.64
CA GLN A 125 8.38 -15.74 43.68
C GLN A 125 9.28 -16.95 43.52
N ALA A 126 8.95 -18.05 44.20
CA ALA A 126 9.73 -19.28 44.12
C ALA A 126 9.86 -19.76 42.66
N GLY A 127 11.11 -19.81 42.17
CA GLY A 127 11.43 -20.11 40.75
C GLY A 127 12.08 -18.96 40.00
N ASP A 128 12.10 -17.75 40.55
CA ASP A 128 12.81 -16.63 39.94
C ASP A 128 14.31 -16.80 40.00
N ARG A 129 15.01 -16.30 38.97
CA ARG A 129 16.46 -16.37 38.89
C ARG A 129 17.12 -15.44 39.91
N LEU A 130 17.98 -15.93 40.76
CA LEU A 130 18.68 -15.14 41.81
C LEU A 130 19.42 -13.93 41.23
N ARG A 131 19.93 -14.00 40.01
CA ARG A 131 20.61 -12.89 39.32
C ARG A 131 19.70 -11.71 38.99
N SER A 132 18.39 -11.91 38.99
CA SER A 132 17.39 -10.86 38.71
C SER A 132 16.96 -10.12 39.97
N ILE A 133 17.49 -10.50 41.17
CA ILE A 133 17.19 -9.83 42.44
C ILE A 133 17.85 -8.45 42.47
N HIS A 134 17.04 -7.45 42.81
CA HIS A 134 17.51 -6.07 43.02
C HIS A 134 17.94 -5.87 44.48
N TRP A 135 19.12 -6.38 44.84
CA TRP A 135 19.64 -6.41 46.21
C TRP A 135 19.53 -5.08 46.97
N LYS A 136 19.86 -3.97 46.29
CA LYS A 136 19.82 -2.63 46.92
C LYS A 136 18.42 -2.17 47.30
N LEU A 137 17.39 -2.62 46.59
CA LEU A 137 16.01 -2.28 46.91
C LEU A 137 15.43 -3.28 47.93
N SER A 138 15.79 -4.55 47.78
CA SER A 138 15.35 -5.59 48.71
C SER A 138 15.79 -5.30 50.14
N GLU A 139 16.98 -4.70 50.31
CA GLU A 139 17.48 -4.25 51.63
C GLU A 139 16.68 -3.08 52.20
N LYS A 140 16.07 -2.24 51.35
CA LYS A 140 15.26 -1.10 51.80
C LYS A 140 13.79 -1.45 52.09
N THR A 141 13.27 -2.46 51.44
CA THR A 141 11.84 -2.84 51.50
C THR A 141 11.57 -4.04 52.39
N ASP A 142 12.63 -4.65 52.97
CA ASP A 142 12.57 -5.90 53.76
C ASP A 142 11.86 -7.06 53.01
N ALA A 143 11.72 -6.96 51.67
CA ALA A 143 11.17 -7.97 50.79
C ALA A 143 12.11 -8.19 49.60
N LEU A 144 12.27 -9.45 49.17
CA LEU A 144 13.10 -9.75 48.00
C LEU A 144 12.42 -9.22 46.75
N MET A 145 13.01 -8.20 46.13
CA MET A 145 12.51 -7.56 44.91
C MET A 145 13.27 -8.09 43.69
N VAL A 146 12.55 -8.49 42.67
CA VAL A 146 13.09 -8.99 41.42
C VAL A 146 12.86 -7.98 40.31
N ARG A 147 13.88 -7.73 39.51
CA ARG A 147 13.77 -6.95 38.26
C ARG A 147 12.97 -7.76 37.26
N GLN A 148 11.83 -7.25 36.84
CA GLN A 148 11.15 -7.73 35.65
C GLN A 148 11.90 -7.21 34.44
N LEU A 149 12.66 -8.11 33.82
CA LEU A 149 13.22 -7.84 32.50
C LEU A 149 12.04 -7.94 31.52
N GLY A 150 11.78 -6.89 30.76
CA GLY A 150 10.88 -6.98 29.63
C GLY A 150 11.38 -8.08 28.69
N LEU A 151 10.50 -8.92 28.20
CA LEU A 151 10.82 -9.74 27.04
C LEU A 151 11.20 -8.75 25.92
N PRO A 152 12.22 -9.06 25.10
CA PRO A 152 12.40 -8.30 23.87
C PRO A 152 11.09 -8.44 23.10
N VAL A 153 10.23 -7.42 23.19
CA VAL A 153 9.13 -7.24 22.27
C VAL A 153 9.83 -6.90 20.97
N ASP A 154 9.63 -7.69 19.93
CA ASP A 154 9.99 -7.27 18.59
C ASP A 154 9.26 -5.94 18.36
N ASP A 155 10.00 -4.83 18.48
CA ASP A 155 9.48 -3.47 18.30
C ASP A 155 9.19 -3.20 16.82
N THR A 156 8.44 -4.09 16.20
CA THR A 156 8.07 -3.98 14.81
C THR A 156 6.84 -3.08 14.69
N LEU A 157 7.03 -1.92 14.09
CA LEU A 157 5.92 -1.05 13.71
C LEU A 157 5.09 -1.71 12.61
N LEU A 158 3.79 -1.78 12.80
CA LEU A 158 2.84 -2.18 11.77
C LEU A 158 2.12 -0.95 11.21
N LEU A 159 2.40 -0.63 9.96
CA LEU A 159 1.67 0.37 9.19
C LEU A 159 0.47 -0.30 8.54
N VAL A 160 -0.73 0.07 8.93
CA VAL A 160 -1.97 -0.53 8.42
C VAL A 160 -2.60 0.39 7.39
N LEU A 161 -2.72 -0.09 6.18
CA LEU A 161 -3.56 0.49 5.13
C LEU A 161 -4.99 -0.02 5.34
N ASP A 162 -5.83 0.77 5.98
CA ASP A 162 -7.24 0.44 6.12
C ASP A 162 -7.97 0.77 4.81
N ASN A 163 -7.98 -0.21 3.90
CA ASN A 163 -8.70 -0.13 2.64
C ASN A 163 -10.18 -0.53 2.75
N SER A 164 -10.75 -0.46 3.95
CA SER A 164 -12.20 -0.53 4.19
C SER A 164 -12.80 0.88 4.34
N ALA A 165 -14.03 1.07 3.92
CA ALA A 165 -14.72 2.35 4.04
C ALA A 165 -16.21 2.14 4.36
N ASP A 166 -16.84 3.09 5.06
CA ASP A 166 -18.26 3.02 5.38
C ASP A 166 -19.14 3.36 4.17
N THR A 167 -18.61 4.19 3.28
CA THR A 167 -19.25 4.60 2.01
C THR A 167 -18.28 4.43 0.87
N PRO A 168 -18.74 4.25 -0.38
CA PRO A 168 -17.85 4.15 -1.54
C PRO A 168 -16.94 5.39 -1.63
N PRO A 169 -15.63 5.26 -1.43
CA PRO A 169 -14.73 6.40 -1.47
C PRO A 169 -14.54 6.90 -2.90
N SER A 170 -14.35 8.21 -3.03
CA SER A 170 -14.02 8.85 -4.29
C SER A 170 -12.60 8.44 -4.77
N PRO A 171 -12.30 8.56 -6.09
CA PRO A 171 -10.95 8.33 -6.59
C PRO A 171 -9.87 9.13 -5.86
N ALA A 172 -10.15 10.40 -5.52
CA ALA A 172 -9.22 11.27 -4.80
C ALA A 172 -8.97 10.81 -3.35
N GLU A 173 -9.95 10.21 -2.67
CA GLU A 173 -9.78 9.66 -1.33
C GLU A 173 -8.93 8.38 -1.37
N ARG A 174 -9.14 7.52 -2.37
CA ARG A 174 -8.33 6.32 -2.58
C ARG A 174 -6.88 6.66 -2.90
N GLU A 175 -6.65 7.64 -3.78
CA GLU A 175 -5.33 8.17 -4.06
C GLU A 175 -4.66 8.69 -2.81
N ALA A 176 -5.36 9.53 -2.04
CA ALA A 176 -4.85 10.12 -0.80
C ALA A 176 -4.40 9.05 0.20
N LEU A 177 -5.18 7.98 0.34
CA LEU A 177 -4.84 6.87 1.23
C LEU A 177 -3.57 6.14 0.77
N GLY A 178 -3.45 5.86 -0.54
CA GLY A 178 -2.24 5.28 -1.13
C GLY A 178 -1.01 6.16 -0.95
N GLU A 179 -1.13 7.47 -1.23
CA GLU A 179 -0.07 8.46 -1.02
C GLU A 179 0.37 8.54 0.44
N ALA A 180 -0.58 8.52 1.38
CA ALA A 180 -0.31 8.56 2.81
C ALA A 180 0.55 7.37 3.24
N VAL A 181 0.15 6.16 2.89
CA VAL A 181 0.88 4.93 3.25
C VAL A 181 2.30 4.95 2.69
N VAL A 182 2.45 5.30 1.41
CA VAL A 182 3.77 5.33 0.76
C VAL A 182 4.64 6.44 1.37
N SER A 183 4.09 7.61 1.67
CA SER A 183 4.82 8.73 2.26
C SER A 183 5.32 8.41 3.68
N VAL A 184 4.45 7.84 4.52
CA VAL A 184 4.81 7.40 5.87
C VAL A 184 5.86 6.28 5.82
N SER A 185 5.67 5.28 4.97
CA SER A 185 6.65 4.21 4.82
C SER A 185 8.00 4.74 4.33
N ALA A 186 8.02 5.67 3.38
CA ALA A 186 9.25 6.31 2.91
C ALA A 186 9.93 7.11 4.02
N ALA A 187 9.17 7.82 4.86
CA ALA A 187 9.72 8.56 6.01
C ALA A 187 10.34 7.60 7.04
N LEU A 188 9.68 6.48 7.34
CA LEU A 188 10.22 5.43 8.21
C LEU A 188 11.52 4.84 7.66
N CYS A 189 11.59 4.56 6.35
CA CYS A 189 12.82 4.09 5.71
C CYS A 189 13.96 5.11 5.83
N ARG A 190 13.67 6.41 5.68
CA ARG A 190 14.69 7.48 5.84
C ARG A 190 15.20 7.62 7.29
N GLN A 191 14.39 7.19 8.26
CA GLN A 191 14.76 7.13 9.67
C GLN A 191 15.38 5.78 10.09
N ASP A 192 15.73 4.91 9.12
CA ASP A 192 16.23 3.56 9.34
C ASP A 192 15.32 2.67 10.21
N MET A 193 14.00 2.93 10.16
CA MET A 193 13.02 2.19 10.93
C MET A 193 12.39 1.08 10.08
N ALA A 194 12.77 -0.16 10.40
CA ALA A 194 12.13 -1.33 9.81
C ALA A 194 10.67 -1.44 10.27
N HIS A 195 9.77 -1.71 9.34
CA HIS A 195 8.34 -1.81 9.61
C HIS A 195 7.67 -2.85 8.70
N ARG A 196 6.43 -3.16 8.99
CA ARG A 196 5.59 -4.02 8.13
C ARG A 196 4.38 -3.22 7.68
N ILE A 197 3.96 -3.41 6.43
CA ILE A 197 2.74 -2.83 5.90
C ILE A 197 1.70 -3.95 5.81
N ALA A 198 0.48 -3.70 6.26
CA ALA A 198 -0.63 -4.64 6.20
C ALA A 198 -1.85 -4.02 5.51
N TRP A 199 -2.54 -4.79 4.68
CA TRP A 199 -3.79 -4.41 4.01
C TRP A 199 -4.64 -5.64 3.70
N LEU A 200 -5.89 -5.45 3.27
CA LEU A 200 -6.68 -6.51 2.65
C LEU A 200 -6.33 -6.61 1.16
N ASP A 201 -5.84 -7.76 0.70
CA ASP A 201 -5.46 -7.99 -0.71
C ASP A 201 -6.65 -7.82 -1.67
N ARG A 202 -7.83 -8.19 -1.20
CA ARG A 202 -9.11 -7.93 -1.89
C ARG A 202 -10.19 -7.65 -0.86
N PRO A 203 -11.25 -6.94 -1.25
CA PRO A 203 -12.41 -6.75 -0.39
C PRO A 203 -12.90 -8.09 0.18
N GLY A 204 -12.93 -8.21 1.50
CA GLY A 204 -13.22 -9.46 2.20
C GLY A 204 -12.17 -10.57 2.05
N GLY A 205 -11.01 -10.25 1.45
CA GLY A 205 -9.90 -11.15 1.19
C GLY A 205 -9.02 -11.47 2.39
N GLU A 206 -7.88 -12.08 2.11
CA GLU A 206 -6.87 -12.38 3.13
C GLU A 206 -6.04 -11.13 3.46
N LEU A 207 -5.54 -11.07 4.68
CA LEU A 207 -4.59 -10.03 5.08
C LEU A 207 -3.26 -10.25 4.37
N ALA A 208 -2.82 -9.25 3.63
CA ALA A 208 -1.51 -9.21 3.01
C ALA A 208 -0.53 -8.43 3.90
N PHE A 209 0.72 -8.86 3.90
CA PHE A 209 1.80 -8.22 4.66
C PHE A 209 3.04 -8.06 3.80
N ARG A 210 3.71 -6.92 3.94
CA ARG A 210 5.05 -6.69 3.38
C ARG A 210 5.96 -6.12 4.47
N ALA A 211 7.13 -6.73 4.62
CA ALA A 211 8.21 -6.16 5.43
C ALA A 211 8.96 -5.14 4.59
N VAL A 212 9.28 -4.01 5.18
CA VAL A 212 10.00 -2.90 4.55
C VAL A 212 11.04 -2.37 5.53
N SER A 213 12.31 -2.43 5.13
CA SER A 213 13.45 -1.92 5.89
C SER A 213 14.26 -0.89 5.10
N SER A 214 14.00 -0.79 3.79
CA SER A 214 14.73 0.10 2.89
C SER A 214 13.82 0.69 1.81
N MET A 215 14.31 1.77 1.16
CA MET A 215 13.61 2.37 0.02
C MET A 215 13.50 1.41 -1.18
N GLU A 216 14.45 0.47 -1.32
CA GLU A 216 14.42 -0.53 -2.37
C GLU A 216 13.27 -1.52 -2.16
N GLU A 217 13.14 -2.08 -0.94
CA GLU A 217 12.03 -2.95 -0.57
C GLU A 217 10.68 -2.24 -0.65
N LEU A 218 10.62 -0.95 -0.28
CA LEU A 218 9.41 -0.15 -0.48
C LEU A 218 9.05 -0.06 -1.97
N THR A 219 10.03 0.20 -2.83
CA THR A 219 9.80 0.29 -4.28
C THR A 219 9.27 -1.02 -4.86
N GLU A 220 9.77 -2.16 -4.39
CA GLU A 220 9.26 -3.48 -4.76
C GLU A 220 7.83 -3.75 -4.27
N ALA A 221 7.46 -3.18 -3.12
CA ALA A 221 6.12 -3.33 -2.53
C ALA A 221 5.06 -2.41 -3.17
N LEU A 222 5.47 -1.31 -3.83
CA LEU A 222 4.54 -0.33 -4.40
C LEU A 222 3.46 -0.93 -5.32
N PRO A 223 3.78 -1.88 -6.24
CA PRO A 223 2.76 -2.46 -7.12
C PRO A 223 1.65 -3.20 -6.36
N ASP A 224 1.97 -3.78 -5.21
CA ASP A 224 1.00 -4.50 -4.37
C ASP A 224 0.16 -3.50 -3.57
N ILE A 225 0.81 -2.54 -2.92
CA ILE A 225 0.15 -1.50 -2.11
C ILE A 225 -0.80 -0.66 -2.99
N LEU A 226 -0.32 -0.21 -4.15
CA LEU A 226 -1.09 0.63 -5.07
C LEU A 226 -2.10 -0.16 -5.93
N SER A 227 -2.26 -1.45 -5.70
CA SER A 227 -3.34 -2.28 -6.22
C SER A 227 -4.36 -2.68 -5.16
N ALA A 228 -4.20 -2.24 -3.92
CA ALA A 228 -5.11 -2.53 -2.82
C ALA A 228 -6.43 -1.77 -3.02
N GLU A 229 -7.40 -2.42 -3.64
CA GLU A 229 -8.73 -1.86 -3.91
C GLU A 229 -9.45 -1.52 -2.59
N THR A 230 -10.05 -0.33 -2.50
CA THR A 230 -10.84 0.09 -1.33
C THR A 230 -12.30 -0.22 -1.59
N GLU A 231 -12.95 -0.95 -0.68
CA GLU A 231 -14.35 -1.33 -0.80
C GLU A 231 -15.20 -0.76 0.33
N ALA A 232 -16.42 -0.34 -0.04
CA ALA A 232 -17.43 0.05 0.93
C ALA A 232 -18.03 -1.17 1.62
N GLU A 233 -18.43 -1.00 2.89
CA GLU A 233 -19.05 -2.04 3.72
C GLU A 233 -18.16 -3.27 3.96
N ALA A 234 -16.85 -3.17 3.67
CA ALA A 234 -15.89 -4.23 3.98
C ALA A 234 -15.67 -4.35 5.49
N GLU A 235 -15.30 -5.55 5.91
CA GLU A 235 -14.88 -5.79 7.28
C GLU A 235 -13.68 -4.90 7.64
N ASP A 236 -13.69 -4.33 8.84
CA ASP A 236 -12.62 -3.48 9.34
C ASP A 236 -11.29 -4.25 9.40
N VAL A 237 -10.28 -3.73 8.69
CA VAL A 237 -8.94 -4.33 8.63
C VAL A 237 -8.35 -4.48 10.03
N THR A 238 -8.58 -3.51 10.92
CA THR A 238 -8.06 -3.54 12.29
C THR A 238 -8.73 -4.60 13.13
N ALA A 239 -10.05 -4.75 13.03
CA ALA A 239 -10.79 -5.82 13.71
C ALA A 239 -10.31 -7.20 13.25
N ARG A 240 -10.04 -7.36 11.96
CA ARG A 240 -9.53 -8.60 11.38
C ARG A 240 -8.09 -8.89 11.82
N LEU A 241 -7.21 -7.88 11.86
CA LEU A 241 -5.86 -8.00 12.39
C LEU A 241 -5.86 -8.46 13.85
N LEU A 242 -6.71 -7.87 14.68
CA LEU A 242 -6.83 -8.23 16.08
C LEU A 242 -7.39 -9.65 16.28
N SER A 243 -8.32 -10.09 15.43
CA SER A 243 -8.92 -11.43 15.50
C SER A 243 -7.95 -12.54 15.11
N CYS A 244 -7.06 -12.28 14.16
CA CYS A 244 -6.15 -13.28 13.61
C CYS A 244 -4.97 -13.65 14.52
N ARG A 245 -4.75 -12.96 15.66
CA ARG A 245 -3.56 -13.12 16.52
C ARG A 245 -2.21 -13.16 15.76
N ALA A 246 -2.23 -12.78 14.48
CA ALA A 246 -1.08 -12.88 13.59
C ALA A 246 -0.08 -11.74 13.78
N VAL A 247 -0.36 -10.81 14.71
CA VAL A 247 0.37 -9.56 14.82
C VAL A 247 0.95 -9.43 16.21
N ASP A 248 2.18 -9.91 16.38
CA ASP A 248 3.07 -9.52 17.48
C ASP A 248 3.71 -8.14 17.15
N ALA A 249 2.89 -7.14 16.81
CA ALA A 249 3.40 -5.79 16.59
C ALA A 249 3.30 -5.00 17.89
N ALA A 250 4.40 -4.37 18.29
CA ALA A 250 4.43 -3.53 19.47
C ALA A 250 3.55 -2.29 19.31
N ARG A 251 3.45 -1.78 18.08
CA ARG A 251 2.65 -0.59 17.74
C ARG A 251 2.04 -0.71 16.34
N MET A 252 0.84 -0.18 16.19
CA MET A 252 0.12 -0.10 14.92
C MET A 252 -0.20 1.36 14.61
N LEU A 253 0.17 1.81 13.41
CA LEU A 253 -0.27 3.07 12.83
C LEU A 253 -1.29 2.77 11.73
N VAL A 254 -2.53 3.13 11.97
CA VAL A 254 -3.64 2.85 11.06
C VAL A 254 -3.97 4.09 10.25
N LEU A 255 -3.79 4.00 8.94
CA LEU A 255 -4.22 5.01 7.98
C LEU A 255 -5.58 4.61 7.41
N THR A 256 -6.60 5.41 7.65
CA THR A 256 -7.99 5.09 7.32
C THR A 256 -8.73 6.28 6.72
N LEU A 257 -9.75 6.00 5.91
CA LEU A 257 -10.72 7.01 5.44
C LEU A 257 -11.89 7.19 6.42
N ARG A 258 -12.01 6.31 7.40
CA ARG A 258 -13.03 6.38 8.45
C ARG A 258 -12.68 7.43 9.51
N PRO A 259 -13.65 7.92 10.27
CA PRO A 259 -13.35 8.72 11.44
C PRO A 259 -12.39 7.98 12.37
N ALA A 260 -11.40 8.68 12.88
CA ALA A 260 -10.40 8.08 13.77
C ALA A 260 -11.09 7.38 14.96
N GLY A 261 -10.71 6.12 15.17
CA GLY A 261 -11.11 5.38 16.36
C GLY A 261 -10.43 5.93 17.63
N GLU A 262 -10.87 5.45 18.80
CA GLU A 262 -10.20 5.83 20.04
C GLU A 262 -8.75 5.27 20.05
N PRO A 263 -7.74 6.13 20.24
CA PRO A 263 -6.35 5.67 20.29
C PRO A 263 -6.13 4.81 21.53
N SER A 264 -5.34 3.77 21.40
CA SER A 264 -4.88 2.93 22.51
C SER A 264 -3.37 3.00 22.65
N ALA A 265 -2.82 2.45 23.73
CA ALA A 265 -1.36 2.46 23.95
C ALA A 265 -0.54 1.77 22.85
N ALA A 266 -1.16 0.91 22.04
CA ALA A 266 -0.51 0.16 20.96
C ALA A 266 -1.03 0.52 19.56
N MET A 267 -2.07 1.36 19.45
CA MET A 267 -2.73 1.64 18.19
C MET A 267 -3.05 3.12 18.05
N VAL A 268 -2.56 3.73 16.98
CA VAL A 268 -2.81 5.12 16.61
C VAL A 268 -3.55 5.16 15.30
N PHE A 269 -4.65 5.91 15.25
CA PHE A 269 -5.43 6.10 14.04
C PHE A 269 -5.13 7.46 13.41
N CYS A 270 -4.95 7.47 12.12
CA CYS A 270 -4.81 8.68 11.33
C CYS A 270 -5.87 8.70 10.22
N THR A 271 -6.84 9.61 10.31
CA THR A 271 -7.82 9.78 9.24
C THR A 271 -7.19 10.56 8.09
N VAL A 272 -7.18 9.94 6.94
CA VAL A 272 -6.65 10.53 5.71
C VAL A 272 -7.78 11.21 4.95
N THR A 273 -7.60 12.48 4.59
CA THR A 273 -8.53 13.23 3.76
C THR A 273 -7.78 13.90 2.61
N PRO A 274 -8.39 14.06 1.42
CA PRO A 274 -7.73 14.71 0.29
C PRO A 274 -7.28 16.17 0.58
N SER A 275 -7.96 16.84 1.51
CA SER A 275 -7.61 18.18 1.93
C SER A 275 -6.37 18.22 2.86
N ALA A 276 -6.12 17.17 3.62
CA ALA A 276 -4.93 17.05 4.46
C ALA A 276 -3.64 16.95 3.63
N LEU A 277 -3.74 16.43 2.39
CA LEU A 277 -2.64 16.33 1.45
C LEU A 277 -2.26 17.66 0.79
N ARG A 278 -3.22 18.55 0.63
CA ARG A 278 -3.03 19.84 -0.06
C ARG A 278 -2.80 21.02 0.89
N GLY A 279 -3.02 20.83 2.17
CA GLY A 279 -2.83 21.83 3.22
C GLY A 279 -1.41 21.77 3.78
N LYS A 280 -0.85 22.93 4.10
CA LYS A 280 0.46 23.10 4.75
C LYS A 280 0.49 22.63 6.23
N GLU A 281 -0.55 21.99 6.70
CA GLU A 281 -0.63 21.43 8.04
C GLU A 281 -0.29 19.95 7.91
N GLY A 282 0.96 19.62 8.26
CA GLY A 282 1.48 18.25 8.23
C GLY A 282 0.62 17.30 9.06
N LEU A 283 0.76 16.01 8.76
CA LEU A 283 0.12 14.92 9.48
C LEU A 283 0.60 14.98 10.94
N THR A 284 -0.21 15.57 11.83
CA THR A 284 0.10 15.54 13.25
C THR A 284 -0.32 14.18 13.78
N VAL A 285 0.60 13.22 13.78
CA VAL A 285 0.43 11.95 14.48
C VAL A 285 0.71 12.23 15.96
N ALA A 286 -0.34 12.45 16.73
CA ALA A 286 -0.22 12.44 18.19
C ALA A 286 -0.03 10.99 18.63
N LEU A 287 1.18 10.62 18.99
CA LEU A 287 1.55 9.33 19.58
C LEU A 287 1.30 9.34 21.08
#